data_ecb2614a44e593719e37bd9049959169
#
_entry.id   ecb2614a44e593719e37bd9049959169
#
_cell.length_a   1.000
_cell.length_b   1.000
_cell.length_c   1.000
_cell.angle_alpha   90.00
_cell.angle_beta   90.00
_cell.angle_gamma   90.00
#
_symmetry.space_group_name_H-M   'P 1'
#
loop_
_entity.id
_entity.type
_entity.pdbx_description
1 polymer ?
#
loop_
_entity_poly.entity_id
_entity_poly.type
_entity_poly.pdbx_seq_one_letter_code
_entity_poly.pdbx_strand_id
1 'polypeptide(L)'
;MPGIEETIVDTRENVVVAIDRWLKDNKVDRLLAYNAAFDRNHLPELKSYTWCDIMRLAAYRQYNAKIPADVACYGTGRMKRGYGVEPILRMLGEDKHYEETHNAYFDALDELKIVQLLGHEIEVYDNAVIGR
;
A
#
# COMPACT_ATOMS: atom_id res chain seq x y z
N MET A 1 -4.93 -19.82 -19.21
CA MET A 1 -5.90 -19.85 -18.08
C MET A 1 -7.16 -19.08 -18.51
N PRO A 2 -8.23 -19.82 -18.80
CA PRO A 2 -9.46 -19.17 -19.30
C PRO A 2 -10.02 -18.11 -18.36
N GLY A 3 -10.00 -18.31 -17.06
CA GLY A 3 -10.54 -17.37 -16.10
C GLY A 3 -9.82 -16.02 -16.09
N ILE A 4 -8.53 -15.99 -16.39
CA ILE A 4 -7.76 -14.75 -16.47
C ILE A 4 -8.16 -13.95 -17.72
N GLU A 5 -8.33 -14.62 -18.83
CA GLU A 5 -8.74 -13.98 -20.07
C GLU A 5 -10.15 -13.38 -19.97
N GLU A 6 -11.06 -14.09 -19.34
CA GLU A 6 -12.41 -13.61 -19.08
C GLU A 6 -12.41 -12.37 -18.21
N THR A 7 -11.55 -12.33 -17.18
CA THR A 7 -11.43 -11.18 -16.29
C THR A 7 -10.96 -9.94 -17.03
N ILE A 8 -10.04 -10.11 -17.99
CA ILE A 8 -9.47 -8.99 -18.76
C ILE A 8 -10.53 -8.28 -19.61
N VAL A 9 -11.53 -9.01 -20.08
CA VAL A 9 -12.57 -8.42 -20.94
C VAL A 9 -13.72 -7.77 -20.17
N ASP A 10 -13.75 -7.90 -18.83
CA ASP A 10 -14.76 -7.24 -18.02
C ASP A 10 -14.54 -5.73 -17.98
N THR A 11 -15.64 -4.97 -17.87
CA THR A 11 -15.53 -3.53 -17.73
C THR A 11 -14.98 -3.15 -16.36
N ARG A 12 -14.35 -1.99 -16.29
CA ARG A 12 -13.87 -1.44 -15.02
C ARG A 12 -14.99 -1.36 -13.99
N GLU A 13 -16.17 -0.88 -14.40
CA GLU A 13 -17.33 -0.72 -13.54
C GLU A 13 -17.80 -2.04 -12.94
N ASN A 14 -17.83 -3.09 -13.75
CA ASN A 14 -18.22 -4.43 -13.29
C ASN A 14 -17.20 -5.00 -12.30
N VAL A 15 -15.92 -4.77 -12.55
CA VAL A 15 -14.85 -5.22 -11.64
C VAL A 15 -14.95 -4.51 -10.30
N VAL A 16 -15.15 -3.19 -10.31
CA VAL A 16 -15.24 -2.40 -9.08
C VAL A 16 -16.49 -2.80 -8.27
N VAL A 17 -17.62 -3.03 -8.93
CA VAL A 17 -18.83 -3.51 -8.25
C VAL A 17 -18.60 -4.86 -7.59
N ALA A 18 -17.91 -5.78 -8.29
CA ALA A 18 -17.60 -7.10 -7.74
C ALA A 18 -16.65 -7.00 -6.53
N ILE A 19 -15.65 -6.12 -6.60
CA ILE A 19 -14.73 -5.87 -5.48
C ILE A 19 -15.49 -5.31 -4.28
N ASP A 20 -16.34 -4.31 -4.50
CA ASP A 20 -17.11 -3.69 -3.42
C ASP A 20 -18.02 -4.72 -2.73
N ARG A 21 -18.68 -5.58 -3.51
CA ARG A 21 -19.51 -6.66 -2.97
C ARG A 21 -18.67 -7.63 -2.13
N TRP A 22 -17.51 -8.04 -2.64
CA TRP A 22 -16.62 -8.94 -1.91
C TRP A 22 -16.16 -8.33 -0.59
N LEU A 23 -15.79 -7.05 -0.61
CA LEU A 23 -15.36 -6.33 0.59
C LEU A 23 -16.47 -6.29 1.64
N LYS A 24 -17.71 -5.99 1.22
CA LYS A 24 -18.87 -5.96 2.11
C LYS A 24 -19.20 -7.33 2.67
N ASP A 25 -19.16 -8.36 1.82
CA ASP A 25 -19.46 -9.73 2.24
C ASP A 25 -18.44 -10.24 3.25
N ASN A 26 -17.20 -9.77 3.18
CA ASN A 26 -16.14 -10.14 4.11
C ASN A 26 -15.95 -9.13 5.25
N LYS A 27 -16.86 -8.17 5.38
CA LYS A 27 -16.87 -7.16 6.46
C LYS A 27 -15.58 -6.35 6.51
N VAL A 28 -15.00 -6.06 5.36
CA VAL A 28 -13.82 -5.22 5.25
C VAL A 28 -14.25 -3.75 5.32
N ASP A 29 -13.61 -2.97 6.19
CA ASP A 29 -13.88 -1.54 6.32
C ASP A 29 -12.63 -0.68 6.06
N ARG A 30 -11.46 -1.29 5.99
CA ARG A 30 -10.18 -0.59 5.88
C ARG A 30 -9.39 -1.13 4.69
N LEU A 31 -8.89 -0.21 3.86
CA LEU A 31 -8.07 -0.54 2.71
C LEU A 31 -6.69 0.10 2.90
N LEU A 32 -5.65 -0.68 2.66
CA LEU A 32 -4.27 -0.22 2.75
C LEU A 32 -3.62 -0.21 1.37
N ALA A 33 -2.94 0.88 1.04
CA ALA A 33 -2.18 0.97 -0.19
C ALA A 33 -0.96 1.85 0.02
N TYR A 34 0.07 1.65 -0.79
CA TYR A 34 1.25 2.51 -0.77
C TYR A 34 0.98 3.72 -1.64
N ASN A 35 1.10 4.92 -1.07
CA ASN A 35 0.65 6.16 -1.70
C ASN A 35 -0.86 6.12 -1.98
N ALA A 36 -1.61 5.84 -0.95
CA ALA A 36 -3.03 5.48 -1.03
C ALA A 36 -3.92 6.56 -1.64
N ALA A 37 -3.52 7.83 -1.61
CA ALA A 37 -4.28 8.91 -2.22
C ALA A 37 -4.45 8.68 -3.73
N PHE A 38 -3.42 8.13 -4.39
CA PHE A 38 -3.50 7.80 -5.81
C PHE A 38 -4.59 6.74 -6.06
N ASP A 39 -4.55 5.63 -5.32
CA ASP A 39 -5.52 4.55 -5.48
C ASP A 39 -6.94 5.01 -5.15
N ARG A 40 -7.09 5.75 -4.06
CA ARG A 40 -8.39 6.27 -3.62
C ARG A 40 -9.01 7.19 -4.68
N ASN A 41 -8.21 8.02 -5.32
CA ASN A 41 -8.69 8.93 -6.35
C ASN A 41 -9.08 8.20 -7.64
N HIS A 42 -8.45 7.06 -7.91
CA HIS A 42 -8.77 6.23 -9.07
C HIS A 42 -9.93 5.26 -8.82
N LEU A 43 -10.36 5.12 -7.58
CA LEU A 43 -11.44 4.23 -7.16
C LEU A 43 -12.48 5.02 -6.35
N PRO A 44 -13.13 6.04 -6.96
CA PRO A 44 -14.10 6.87 -6.23
C PRO A 44 -15.26 6.08 -5.67
N GLU A 45 -15.58 4.95 -6.27
CA GLU A 45 -16.64 4.05 -5.80
C GLU A 45 -16.32 3.43 -4.44
N LEU A 46 -15.04 3.41 -4.06
CA LEU A 46 -14.57 2.86 -2.78
C LEU A 46 -14.18 3.93 -1.77
N LYS A 47 -14.54 5.19 -2.01
CA LYS A 47 -14.18 6.30 -1.10
C LYS A 47 -14.81 6.19 0.28
N SER A 48 -15.91 5.45 0.41
CA SER A 48 -16.58 5.25 1.70
C SER A 48 -15.78 4.37 2.67
N TYR A 49 -14.83 3.59 2.15
CA TYR A 49 -13.95 2.81 3.00
C TYR A 49 -12.91 3.69 3.68
N THR A 50 -12.38 3.23 4.81
CA THR A 50 -11.25 3.89 5.47
C THR A 50 -9.97 3.51 4.74
N TRP A 51 -9.33 4.49 4.14
CA TRP A 51 -8.07 4.29 3.41
C TRP A 51 -6.88 4.64 4.30
N CYS A 52 -5.91 3.75 4.34
CA CYS A 52 -4.65 3.95 5.07
C CYS A 52 -3.49 3.90 4.11
N ASP A 53 -2.54 4.81 4.29
CA ASP A 53 -1.36 4.91 3.42
C ASP A 53 -0.18 4.23 4.11
N ILE A 54 0.24 3.08 3.56
CA ILE A 54 1.38 2.32 4.07
C ILE A 54 2.63 3.19 4.12
N MET A 55 2.78 4.12 3.15
CA MET A 55 3.91 5.04 3.08
C MET A 55 4.02 5.91 4.35
N ARG A 56 2.90 6.24 4.99
CA ARG A 56 2.91 7.04 6.23
C ARG A 56 3.55 6.33 7.42
N LEU A 57 3.75 5.03 7.31
CA LEU A 57 4.52 4.27 8.29
C LEU A 57 5.91 3.94 7.74
N ALA A 58 5.98 3.40 6.52
CA ALA A 58 7.24 2.93 5.93
C ALA A 58 8.25 4.06 5.72
N ALA A 59 7.80 5.26 5.39
CA ALA A 59 8.67 6.39 5.10
C ALA A 59 9.00 7.23 6.33
N TYR A 60 8.48 6.89 7.50
CA TYR A 60 8.64 7.68 8.72
C TYR A 60 9.51 6.94 9.73
N ARG A 61 10.52 7.65 10.23
CA ARG A 61 11.51 7.09 11.15
C ARG A 61 10.89 6.49 12.42
N GLN A 62 9.85 7.11 12.94
CA GLN A 62 9.19 6.66 14.17
C GLN A 62 8.42 5.35 14.00
N TYR A 63 8.11 4.94 12.76
CA TYR A 63 7.39 3.70 12.47
C TYR A 63 8.23 2.67 11.73
N ASN A 64 9.38 3.07 11.17
CA ASN A 64 10.27 2.19 10.43
C ASN A 64 11.68 2.28 11.01
N ALA A 65 12.00 1.35 11.89
CA ALA A 65 13.29 1.30 12.57
C ALA A 65 14.45 0.93 11.63
N LYS A 66 14.16 0.46 10.43
CA LYS A 66 15.19 0.12 9.43
C LYS A 66 15.73 1.33 8.69
N ILE A 67 15.11 2.50 8.83
CA ILE A 67 15.62 3.72 8.23
C ILE A 67 16.96 4.05 8.88
N PRO A 68 18.08 4.09 8.10
CA PRO A 68 19.39 4.40 8.67
C PRO A 68 19.44 5.78 9.33
N ALA A 69 20.25 5.90 10.36
CA ALA A 69 20.35 7.14 11.14
C ALA A 69 20.84 8.33 10.32
N ASP A 70 21.63 8.08 9.26
CA ASP A 70 22.20 9.10 8.41
C ASP A 70 21.29 9.54 7.25
N VAL A 71 20.12 8.92 7.10
CA VAL A 71 19.17 9.30 6.07
C VAL A 71 18.52 10.63 6.43
N ALA A 72 18.49 11.56 5.46
CA ALA A 72 17.86 12.85 5.67
C ALA A 72 16.35 12.73 5.80
N CYS A 73 15.82 13.26 6.90
CA CYS A 73 14.38 13.28 7.18
C CYS A 73 13.91 14.69 7.51
N TYR A 74 12.63 14.97 7.23
CA TYR A 74 12.00 16.20 7.72
C TYR A 74 11.79 16.12 9.24
N GLY A 75 11.44 17.26 9.84
CA GLY A 75 11.12 17.31 11.28
C GLY A 75 9.98 16.39 11.68
N THR A 76 9.10 16.02 10.75
CA THR A 76 8.01 15.05 10.96
C THR A 76 8.50 13.63 11.08
N GLY A 77 9.75 13.35 10.72
CA GLY A 77 10.31 12.01 10.67
C GLY A 77 10.25 11.36 9.28
N ARG A 78 9.58 12.01 8.32
CA ARG A 78 9.48 11.46 6.96
C ARG A 78 10.81 11.62 6.22
N MET A 79 11.20 10.55 5.53
CA MET A 79 12.37 10.59 4.64
C MET A 79 12.16 11.66 3.57
N LYS A 80 13.22 12.38 3.24
CA LYS A 80 13.17 13.42 2.19
C LYS A 80 13.10 12.83 0.79
N ARG A 81 13.59 11.61 0.60
CA ARG A 81 13.62 10.90 -0.68
C ARG A 81 13.86 9.42 -0.47
N GLY A 82 13.71 8.63 -1.53
CA GLY A 82 14.02 7.20 -1.50
C GLY A 82 12.98 6.37 -0.75
N TYR A 83 11.75 6.85 -0.66
CA TYR A 83 10.68 6.17 0.09
C TYR A 83 9.65 5.50 -0.82
N GLY A 84 9.98 5.24 -2.08
CA GLY A 84 9.13 4.41 -2.95
C GLY A 84 9.12 2.95 -2.52
N VAL A 85 8.24 2.16 -3.15
CA VAL A 85 8.08 0.73 -2.82
C VAL A 85 9.40 -0.02 -2.93
N GLU A 86 10.12 0.17 -4.05
CA GLU A 86 11.35 -0.55 -4.32
C GLU A 86 12.46 -0.27 -3.29
N PRO A 87 12.84 1.00 -3.03
CA PRO A 87 13.86 1.27 -2.01
C PRO A 87 13.44 0.83 -0.62
N ILE A 88 12.18 0.96 -0.26
CA ILE A 88 11.69 0.55 1.05
C ILE A 88 11.76 -0.97 1.19
N LEU A 89 11.40 -1.73 0.16
CA LEU A 89 11.52 -3.19 0.21
C LEU A 89 12.97 -3.64 0.33
N ARG A 90 13.88 -2.99 -0.38
CA ARG A 90 15.31 -3.29 -0.23
C ARG A 90 15.77 -3.06 1.20
N MET A 91 15.32 -1.97 1.81
CA MET A 91 15.65 -1.63 3.19
C MET A 91 15.11 -2.66 4.18
N LEU A 92 13.83 -3.01 4.05
CA LEU A 92 13.14 -3.90 4.99
C LEU A 92 13.53 -5.36 4.81
N GLY A 93 13.63 -5.80 3.55
CA GLY A 93 13.93 -7.19 3.22
C GLY A 93 15.42 -7.50 3.14
N GLU A 94 16.26 -6.47 3.25
CA GLU A 94 17.71 -6.59 3.12
C GLU A 94 18.16 -7.14 1.75
N ASP A 95 17.27 -7.13 0.77
CA ASP A 95 17.58 -7.51 -0.61
C ASP A 95 17.93 -6.24 -1.40
N LYS A 96 19.22 -6.01 -1.52
CA LYS A 96 19.77 -4.81 -2.17
C LYS A 96 19.59 -4.81 -3.69
N HIS A 97 19.21 -5.94 -4.26
CA HIS A 97 19.07 -6.10 -5.71
C HIS A 97 17.60 -6.19 -6.15
N TYR A 98 16.67 -6.04 -5.22
CA TYR A 98 15.26 -6.11 -5.55
C TYR A 98 14.86 -5.02 -6.54
N GLU A 99 14.14 -5.40 -7.59
CA GLU A 99 13.57 -4.49 -8.58
C GLU A 99 12.08 -4.72 -8.72
N GLU A 100 11.32 -3.62 -8.78
CA GLU A 100 9.88 -3.66 -8.95
C GLU A 100 9.52 -4.09 -10.38
N THR A 101 8.53 -4.96 -10.53
CA THR A 101 8.13 -5.50 -11.83
C THR A 101 7.17 -4.61 -12.60
N HIS A 102 6.54 -3.64 -11.92
CA HIS A 102 5.51 -2.77 -12.47
C HIS A 102 4.26 -3.51 -12.96
N ASN A 103 4.06 -4.73 -12.49
CA ASN A 103 2.86 -5.51 -12.71
C ASN A 103 1.93 -5.33 -11.52
N ALA A 104 0.65 -4.99 -11.75
CA ALA A 104 -0.29 -4.66 -10.68
C ALA A 104 -0.42 -5.76 -9.62
N TYR A 105 -0.40 -7.03 -10.05
CA TYR A 105 -0.49 -8.15 -9.10
C TYR A 105 0.74 -8.22 -8.21
N PHE A 106 1.93 -8.16 -8.81
CA PHE A 106 3.18 -8.22 -8.05
C PHE A 106 3.39 -6.95 -7.22
N ASP A 107 2.94 -5.80 -7.71
CA ASP A 107 3.00 -4.55 -6.94
C ASP A 107 2.15 -4.66 -5.68
N ALA A 108 0.96 -5.26 -5.77
CA ALA A 108 0.11 -5.49 -4.59
C ALA A 108 0.76 -6.46 -3.60
N LEU A 109 1.42 -7.51 -4.08
CA LEU A 109 2.17 -8.44 -3.23
C LEU A 109 3.35 -7.73 -2.54
N ASP A 110 4.02 -6.82 -3.25
CA ASP A 110 5.12 -6.03 -2.70
C ASP A 110 4.64 -5.12 -1.58
N GLU A 111 3.48 -4.47 -1.75
CA GLU A 111 2.88 -3.63 -0.72
C GLU A 111 2.50 -4.46 0.52
N LEU A 112 1.92 -5.64 0.32
CA LEU A 112 1.62 -6.57 1.41
C LEU A 112 2.90 -6.98 2.14
N LYS A 113 3.96 -7.25 1.40
CA LYS A 113 5.24 -7.62 1.99
C LYS A 113 5.81 -6.49 2.86
N ILE A 114 5.66 -5.23 2.44
CA ILE A 114 6.06 -4.08 3.26
C ILE A 114 5.29 -4.09 4.58
N VAL A 115 3.97 -4.28 4.53
CA VAL A 115 3.14 -4.35 5.74
C VAL A 115 3.62 -5.45 6.67
N GLN A 116 3.91 -6.64 6.13
CA GLN A 116 4.39 -7.77 6.92
C GLN A 116 5.75 -7.50 7.54
N LEU A 117 6.67 -6.90 6.79
CA LEU A 117 8.02 -6.62 7.27
C LEU A 117 8.06 -5.49 8.28
N LEU A 118 7.18 -4.50 8.19
CA LEU A 118 7.05 -3.46 9.20
C LEU A 118 6.58 -4.04 10.53
N GLY A 119 5.73 -5.07 10.50
CA GLY A 119 5.31 -5.82 11.69
C GLY A 119 4.43 -5.07 12.67
N HIS A 120 3.83 -3.95 12.26
CA HIS A 120 2.94 -3.19 13.15
C HIS A 120 1.59 -3.86 13.30
N GLU A 121 0.98 -3.69 14.48
CA GLU A 121 -0.42 -4.05 14.70
C GLU A 121 -1.32 -3.16 13.85
N ILE A 122 -2.50 -3.67 13.50
CA ILE A 122 -3.42 -2.94 12.62
C ILE A 122 -3.82 -1.57 13.20
N GLU A 123 -3.88 -1.46 14.53
CA GLU A 123 -4.24 -0.21 15.22
C GLU A 123 -3.25 0.92 14.94
N VAL A 124 -2.00 0.59 14.67
CA VAL A 124 -0.97 1.60 14.33
C VAL A 124 -1.35 2.33 13.03
N TYR A 125 -2.07 1.65 12.13
CA TYR A 125 -2.52 2.23 10.87
C TYR A 125 -3.58 3.31 11.06
N ASP A 126 -4.12 3.50 12.24
CA ASP A 126 -4.97 4.66 12.56
C ASP A 126 -4.20 5.97 12.38
N ASN A 127 -2.88 5.94 12.49
CA ASN A 127 -2.00 7.09 12.24
C ASN A 127 -1.72 7.31 10.75
N ALA A 128 -2.17 6.41 9.90
CA ALA A 128 -1.93 6.43 8.46
C ALA A 128 -3.19 6.70 7.65
N VAL A 129 -4.32 7.00 8.30
CA VAL A 129 -5.59 7.25 7.61
C VAL A 129 -5.51 8.54 6.80
N ILE A 130 -6.02 8.48 5.56
CA ILE A 130 -6.08 9.62 4.64
C ILE A 130 -7.54 9.95 4.32
N GLY A 131 -7.75 11.15 3.78
CA GLY A 131 -9.08 11.55 3.29
C GLY A 131 -10.09 11.93 4.38
N ARG A 132 -9.60 12.23 5.56
CA ARG A 132 -10.43 12.75 6.66
C ARG A 132 -10.53 14.25 6.64
#